data_f5d46c16b8dffbfc3e6aef3d15e71cf6
#
_entry.id   f5d46c16b8dffbfc3e6aef3d15e71cf6
#
_cell.length_a   1.000
_cell.length_b   1.000
_cell.length_c   1.000
_cell.angle_alpha   90.00
_cell.angle_beta   90.00
_cell.angle_gamma   90.00
#
_symmetry.space_group_name_H-M   'P 1'
#
loop_
_entity.id
_entity.type
_entity.pdbx_description
1 polymer ?
#
loop_
_entity_poly.entity_id
_entity_poly.type
_entity_poly.pdbx_seq_one_letter_code
_entity_poly.pdbx_strand_id
1 'polypeptide(L)'
;ANVDAEKEKLKELQKQKTEAEDKKQKLLEDYEILQAASALLKDGGIKTRILRQYMPIINKLINKYLAAMDFFVQFEIDEQFNETIKSRFRDEFSYNSFSEGEKMRINLAVLFTWRAIAKMRNSAATNLLIMDEVFDSSLDSNGTDEFLKIIQTLTSDTNTFIISHKTDQLFDKFHNVIKFEKTKNFSRIV
;
A
#
# COMPACT_ATOMS: atom_id res chain seq x y z
N ALA A 1 56.48 6.66 -54.29
CA ALA A 1 55.07 7.09 -54.40
C ALA A 1 54.10 6.24 -53.53
N ASN A 2 54.53 5.08 -53.04
CA ASN A 2 53.59 4.23 -52.23
C ASN A 2 53.67 4.51 -50.73
N VAL A 3 54.84 4.93 -50.21
CA VAL A 3 55.09 5.14 -48.79
C VAL A 3 54.29 6.31 -48.20
N ASP A 4 54.08 7.38 -48.93
CA ASP A 4 53.34 8.54 -48.46
C ASP A 4 51.84 8.28 -48.39
N ALA A 5 51.30 7.54 -49.38
CA ALA A 5 49.91 7.09 -49.36
C ALA A 5 49.61 6.11 -48.20
N GLU A 6 50.57 5.24 -47.87
CA GLU A 6 50.45 4.33 -46.73
C GLU A 6 50.54 5.04 -45.39
N LYS A 7 51.36 6.09 -45.28
CA LYS A 7 51.42 6.95 -44.08
C LYS A 7 50.12 7.75 -43.85
N GLU A 8 49.52 8.29 -44.90
CA GLU A 8 48.22 8.95 -44.79
C GLU A 8 47.11 7.99 -44.35
N LYS A 9 47.10 6.80 -44.97
CA LYS A 9 46.13 5.76 -44.57
C LYS A 9 46.32 5.31 -43.12
N LEU A 10 47.57 5.23 -42.65
CA LEU A 10 47.86 4.90 -41.26
C LEU A 10 47.38 5.98 -40.28
N LYS A 11 47.58 7.25 -40.62
CA LYS A 11 47.05 8.37 -39.83
C LYS A 11 45.53 8.37 -39.76
N GLU A 12 44.87 8.12 -40.89
CA GLU A 12 43.42 8.04 -40.93
C GLU A 12 42.87 6.89 -40.08
N LEU A 13 43.49 5.72 -40.17
CA LEU A 13 43.12 4.57 -39.34
C LEU A 13 43.39 4.80 -37.86
N GLN A 14 44.47 5.47 -37.51
CA GLN A 14 44.74 5.87 -36.11
C GLN A 14 43.68 6.83 -35.59
N LYS A 15 43.27 7.81 -36.39
CA LYS A 15 42.19 8.74 -36.02
C LYS A 15 40.87 8.01 -35.82
N GLN A 16 40.49 7.13 -36.75
CA GLN A 16 39.27 6.34 -36.65
C GLN A 16 39.29 5.40 -35.43
N LYS A 17 40.44 4.83 -35.09
CA LYS A 17 40.63 4.02 -33.89
C LYS A 17 40.38 4.83 -32.63
N THR A 18 40.98 6.03 -32.51
CA THR A 18 40.82 6.89 -31.35
C THR A 18 39.37 7.32 -31.20
N GLU A 19 38.70 7.75 -32.29
CA GLU A 19 37.27 8.12 -32.27
C GLU A 19 36.37 6.94 -31.86
N ALA A 20 36.72 5.73 -32.31
CA ALA A 20 35.97 4.53 -31.91
C ALA A 20 36.20 4.14 -30.45
N GLU A 21 37.43 4.30 -29.94
CA GLU A 21 37.77 4.09 -28.53
C GLU A 21 37.05 5.09 -27.61
N ASP A 22 37.04 6.38 -27.97
CA ASP A 22 36.33 7.41 -27.23
C ASP A 22 34.82 7.17 -27.22
N LYS A 23 34.25 6.74 -28.37
CA LYS A 23 32.83 6.39 -28.46
C LYS A 23 32.50 5.14 -27.62
N LYS A 24 33.38 4.14 -27.64
CA LYS A 24 33.24 2.96 -26.78
C LYS A 24 33.25 3.31 -25.32
N GLN A 25 34.16 4.19 -24.88
CA GLN A 25 34.25 4.62 -23.49
C GLN A 25 32.99 5.33 -23.02
N LYS A 26 32.47 6.28 -23.80
CA LYS A 26 31.22 6.96 -23.51
C LYS A 26 30.03 6.00 -23.41
N LEU A 27 29.93 5.04 -24.33
CA LEU A 27 28.87 4.05 -24.31
C LEU A 27 28.95 3.12 -23.09
N LEU A 28 30.14 2.81 -22.61
CA LEU A 28 30.32 2.03 -21.38
C LEU A 28 29.88 2.84 -20.15
N GLU A 29 30.24 4.11 -20.06
CA GLU A 29 29.81 4.99 -18.97
C GLU A 29 28.29 5.13 -18.96
N ASP A 30 27.67 5.39 -20.11
CA ASP A 30 26.19 5.46 -20.24
C ASP A 30 25.53 4.13 -19.87
N TYR A 31 26.10 3.02 -20.27
CA TYR A 31 25.60 1.68 -19.93
C TYR A 31 25.64 1.44 -18.41
N GLU A 32 26.74 1.77 -17.74
CA GLU A 32 26.88 1.61 -16.29
C GLU A 32 25.86 2.48 -15.53
N ILE A 33 25.67 3.72 -15.97
CA ILE A 33 24.64 4.64 -15.38
C ILE A 33 23.24 4.06 -15.58
N LEU A 34 22.90 3.63 -16.78
CA LEU A 34 21.59 3.07 -17.08
C LEU A 34 21.35 1.74 -16.34
N GLN A 35 22.39 0.92 -16.18
CA GLN A 35 22.30 -0.32 -15.42
C GLN A 35 22.06 -0.03 -13.92
N ALA A 36 22.76 0.94 -13.35
CA ALA A 36 22.53 1.38 -11.98
C ALA A 36 21.12 1.96 -11.79
N ALA A 37 20.67 2.83 -12.70
CA ALA A 37 19.32 3.37 -12.69
C ALA A 37 18.24 2.28 -12.79
N SER A 38 18.44 1.31 -13.69
CA SER A 38 17.54 0.16 -13.83
C SER A 38 17.46 -0.67 -12.54
N ALA A 39 18.60 -0.93 -11.91
CA ALA A 39 18.63 -1.66 -10.63
C ALA A 39 17.91 -0.92 -9.51
N LEU A 40 18.02 0.41 -9.46
CA LEU A 40 17.31 1.24 -8.47
C LEU A 40 15.81 1.32 -8.72
N LEU A 41 15.37 1.23 -9.96
CA LEU A 41 13.94 1.32 -10.34
C LEU A 41 13.22 -0.03 -10.26
N LYS A 42 13.93 -1.15 -10.17
CA LYS A 42 13.32 -2.48 -9.96
C LYS A 42 12.65 -2.56 -8.59
N ASP A 43 11.74 -3.52 -8.45
CA ASP A 43 10.97 -3.71 -7.21
C ASP A 43 11.85 -3.94 -5.96
N GLY A 44 13.01 -4.59 -6.09
CA GLY A 44 14.01 -4.71 -5.03
C GLY A 44 14.90 -3.47 -4.77
N GLY A 45 14.70 -2.37 -5.50
CA GLY A 45 15.53 -1.17 -5.43
C GLY A 45 15.09 -0.14 -4.37
N ILE A 46 14.92 1.10 -4.78
CA ILE A 46 14.60 2.23 -3.88
C ILE A 46 13.29 2.00 -3.13
N LYS A 47 12.25 1.46 -3.79
CA LYS A 47 10.94 1.21 -3.18
C LYS A 47 11.07 0.31 -1.95
N THR A 48 11.71 -0.85 -2.13
CA THR A 48 11.93 -1.81 -1.03
C THR A 48 12.78 -1.21 0.08
N ARG A 49 13.79 -0.41 -0.24
CA ARG A 49 14.65 0.25 0.75
C ARG A 49 13.87 1.27 1.59
N ILE A 50 12.95 2.00 0.97
CA ILE A 50 12.06 2.92 1.68
C ILE A 50 11.07 2.12 2.54
N LEU A 51 10.43 1.10 1.99
CA LEU A 51 9.46 0.26 2.69
C LEU A 51 10.08 -0.39 3.93
N ARG A 52 11.30 -0.90 3.82
CA ARG A 52 12.05 -1.51 4.95
C ARG A 52 12.07 -0.62 6.20
N GLN A 53 12.18 0.68 6.04
CA GLN A 53 12.19 1.62 7.17
C GLN A 53 10.82 1.71 7.85
N TYR A 54 9.73 1.45 7.12
CA TYR A 54 8.36 1.54 7.64
C TYR A 54 7.79 0.20 8.10
N MET A 55 8.38 -0.94 7.68
CA MET A 55 7.86 -2.27 8.03
C MET A 55 7.64 -2.47 9.53
N PRO A 56 8.58 -2.09 10.44
CA PRO A 56 8.33 -2.24 11.86
C PRO A 56 7.14 -1.41 12.36
N ILE A 57 6.94 -0.21 11.80
CA ILE A 57 5.82 0.66 12.16
C ILE A 57 4.52 0.10 11.58
N ILE A 58 4.54 -0.37 10.33
CA ILE A 58 3.39 -1.00 9.65
C ILE A 58 2.92 -2.19 10.48
N ASN A 59 3.81 -3.15 10.77
CA ASN A 59 3.48 -4.34 11.52
C ASN A 59 2.96 -4.03 12.93
N LYS A 60 3.56 -3.07 13.62
CA LYS A 60 3.08 -2.60 14.92
C LYS A 60 1.67 -2.01 14.84
N LEU A 61 1.38 -1.19 13.83
CA LEU A 61 0.06 -0.56 13.66
C LEU A 61 -1.01 -1.59 13.27
N ILE A 62 -0.71 -2.52 12.35
CA ILE A 62 -1.65 -3.59 11.98
C ILE A 62 -2.05 -4.37 13.23
N ASN A 63 -1.09 -4.85 14.01
CA ASN A 63 -1.36 -5.63 15.22
C ASN A 63 -2.10 -4.81 16.29
N LYS A 64 -1.83 -3.50 16.40
CA LYS A 64 -2.60 -2.60 17.27
C LYS A 64 -4.07 -2.51 16.85
N TYR A 65 -4.35 -2.36 15.57
CA TYR A 65 -5.74 -2.30 15.07
C TYR A 65 -6.44 -3.65 15.18
N LEU A 66 -5.75 -4.77 14.92
CA LEU A 66 -6.31 -6.11 15.12
C LEU A 66 -6.69 -6.34 16.58
N ALA A 67 -5.81 -5.99 17.52
CA ALA A 67 -6.10 -6.08 18.95
C ALA A 67 -7.28 -5.18 19.37
N ALA A 68 -7.42 -3.99 18.79
CA ALA A 68 -8.54 -3.09 19.04
C ALA A 68 -9.89 -3.63 18.51
N MET A 69 -9.84 -4.55 17.54
CA MET A 69 -11.02 -5.29 17.04
C MET A 69 -11.19 -6.67 17.71
N ASP A 70 -10.59 -6.87 18.87
CA ASP A 70 -10.63 -8.12 19.62
C ASP A 70 -10.16 -9.35 18.82
N PHE A 71 -9.22 -9.11 17.91
CA PHE A 71 -8.64 -10.15 17.05
C PHE A 71 -7.14 -10.32 17.34
N PHE A 72 -6.80 -11.28 18.19
CA PHE A 72 -5.47 -11.46 18.76
C PHE A 72 -4.64 -12.46 17.95
N VAL A 73 -4.16 -12.04 16.81
CA VAL A 73 -3.16 -12.74 16.01
C VAL A 73 -1.90 -11.88 15.89
N GLN A 74 -0.77 -12.49 15.58
CA GLN A 74 0.44 -11.79 15.19
C GLN A 74 0.49 -11.77 13.66
N PHE A 75 0.29 -10.60 13.10
CA PHE A 75 0.33 -10.35 11.65
C PHE A 75 1.63 -9.65 11.30
N GLU A 76 2.35 -10.17 10.33
CA GLU A 76 3.58 -9.59 9.82
C GLU A 76 3.56 -9.54 8.29
N ILE A 77 3.99 -8.43 7.73
CA ILE A 77 4.25 -8.26 6.30
C ILE A 77 5.75 -8.02 6.13
N ASP A 78 6.36 -8.72 5.16
CA ASP A 78 7.74 -8.51 4.79
C ASP A 78 7.89 -7.41 3.70
N GLU A 79 9.12 -7.18 3.27
CA GLU A 79 9.47 -6.16 2.27
C GLU A 79 8.95 -6.47 0.87
N GLN A 80 8.57 -7.70 0.61
CA GLN A 80 7.97 -8.21 -0.62
C GLN A 80 6.43 -8.27 -0.53
N PHE A 81 5.86 -7.79 0.59
CA PHE A 81 4.43 -7.87 0.91
C PHE A 81 3.90 -9.30 1.08
N ASN A 82 4.77 -10.25 1.42
CA ASN A 82 4.31 -11.55 1.86
C ASN A 82 3.81 -11.45 3.30
N GLU A 83 2.61 -11.95 3.54
CA GLU A 83 2.02 -11.99 4.86
C GLU A 83 2.37 -13.27 5.61
N THR A 84 2.61 -13.15 6.90
CA THR A 84 2.72 -14.26 7.85
C THR A 84 1.80 -13.96 9.01
N ILE A 85 0.87 -14.88 9.30
CA ILE A 85 -0.09 -14.74 10.38
C ILE A 85 0.09 -15.89 11.36
N LYS A 86 0.31 -15.57 12.63
CA LYS A 86 0.52 -16.55 13.70
C LYS A 86 -0.52 -16.39 14.79
N SER A 87 -1.06 -17.53 15.26
CA SER A 87 -1.90 -17.55 16.45
C SER A 87 -1.06 -17.39 17.72
N ARG A 88 -1.73 -17.26 18.87
CA ARG A 88 -1.09 -17.28 20.19
C ARG A 88 -0.29 -18.56 20.46
N PHE A 89 -0.63 -19.66 19.81
CA PHE A 89 0.01 -20.98 19.96
C PHE A 89 1.11 -21.21 18.91
N ARG A 90 1.51 -20.18 18.13
CA ARG A 90 2.55 -20.20 17.10
C ARG A 90 2.22 -20.98 15.82
N ASP A 91 0.98 -21.40 15.64
CA ASP A 91 0.54 -21.98 14.37
C ASP A 91 0.51 -20.90 13.30
N GLU A 92 1.08 -21.19 12.14
CA GLU A 92 1.05 -20.29 10.99
C GLU A 92 -0.22 -20.56 10.17
N PHE A 93 -0.90 -19.49 9.84
CA PHE A 93 -2.12 -19.52 9.03
C PHE A 93 -1.91 -18.75 7.73
N SER A 94 -2.52 -19.25 6.67
CA SER A 94 -2.71 -18.47 5.45
C SER A 94 -3.93 -17.56 5.62
N TYR A 95 -3.92 -16.38 5.00
CA TYR A 95 -5.08 -15.48 4.95
C TYR A 95 -6.37 -16.19 4.51
N ASN A 96 -6.25 -17.15 3.59
CA ASN A 96 -7.39 -17.92 3.09
C ASN A 96 -8.03 -18.84 4.14
N SER A 97 -7.34 -19.14 5.22
CA SER A 97 -7.85 -20.02 6.30
C SER A 97 -8.82 -19.31 7.25
N PHE A 98 -8.92 -17.98 7.17
CA PHE A 98 -9.78 -17.19 8.03
C PHE A 98 -11.21 -17.09 7.50
N SER A 99 -12.17 -16.96 8.41
CA SER A 99 -13.55 -16.62 8.09
C SER A 99 -13.65 -15.23 7.45
N GLU A 100 -14.74 -14.95 6.76
CA GLU A 100 -14.93 -13.65 6.11
C GLU A 100 -14.93 -12.48 7.13
N GLY A 101 -15.45 -12.68 8.34
CA GLY A 101 -15.39 -11.68 9.41
C GLY A 101 -13.97 -11.40 9.90
N GLU A 102 -13.14 -12.43 10.02
CA GLU A 102 -11.72 -12.30 10.40
C GLU A 102 -10.91 -11.63 9.28
N LYS A 103 -11.14 -12.02 8.02
CA LYS A 103 -10.55 -11.37 6.85
C LYS A 103 -10.91 -9.89 6.80
N MET A 104 -12.15 -9.54 7.10
CA MET A 104 -12.58 -8.14 7.15
C MET A 104 -11.81 -7.36 8.22
N ARG A 105 -11.62 -7.94 9.44
CA ARG A 105 -10.80 -7.30 10.49
C ARG A 105 -9.36 -7.07 10.03
N ILE A 106 -8.75 -8.05 9.35
CA ILE A 106 -7.40 -7.91 8.78
C ILE A 106 -7.36 -6.78 7.75
N ASN A 107 -8.30 -6.77 6.80
CA ASN A 107 -8.36 -5.76 5.74
C ASN A 107 -8.53 -4.34 6.31
N LEU A 108 -9.36 -4.19 7.33
CA LEU A 108 -9.57 -2.91 8.02
C LEU A 108 -8.32 -2.47 8.79
N ALA A 109 -7.65 -3.38 9.48
CA ALA A 109 -6.39 -3.09 10.17
C ALA A 109 -5.31 -2.60 9.19
N VAL A 110 -5.19 -3.23 8.03
CA VAL A 110 -4.30 -2.82 6.96
C VAL A 110 -4.69 -1.44 6.41
N LEU A 111 -5.97 -1.22 6.11
CA LEU A 111 -6.49 0.08 5.62
C LEU A 111 -6.15 1.23 6.59
N PHE A 112 -6.45 1.06 7.89
CA PHE A 112 -6.16 2.09 8.90
C PHE A 112 -4.67 2.31 9.10
N THR A 113 -3.87 1.25 8.97
CA THR A 113 -2.40 1.35 9.01
C THR A 113 -1.88 2.21 7.87
N TRP A 114 -2.31 1.95 6.64
CA TRP A 114 -1.91 2.76 5.48
C TRP A 114 -2.34 4.22 5.62
N ARG A 115 -3.55 4.45 6.12
CA ARG A 115 -4.02 5.81 6.41
C ARG A 115 -3.15 6.51 7.46
N ALA A 116 -2.80 5.83 8.54
CA ALA A 116 -1.96 6.37 9.60
C ALA A 116 -0.56 6.73 9.07
N ILE A 117 0.05 5.88 8.23
CA ILE A 117 1.34 6.13 7.61
C ILE A 117 1.29 7.29 6.62
N ALA A 118 0.23 7.38 5.80
CA ALA A 118 0.04 8.49 4.89
C ALA A 118 -0.06 9.83 5.66
N LYS A 119 -0.77 9.85 6.80
CA LYS A 119 -0.86 11.01 7.69
C LYS A 119 0.49 11.37 8.31
N MET A 120 1.27 10.38 8.77
CA MET A 120 2.60 10.60 9.34
C MET A 120 3.58 11.23 8.34
N ARG A 121 3.45 10.89 7.06
CA ARG A 121 4.32 11.41 6.00
C ARG A 121 3.86 12.73 5.38
N ASN A 122 2.73 13.24 5.81
CA ASN A 122 2.10 14.42 5.19
C ASN A 122 1.86 14.27 3.68
N SER A 123 1.78 13.01 3.21
CA SER A 123 1.57 12.68 1.80
C SER A 123 0.15 12.47 1.52
N ALA A 124 -0.71 12.94 0.92
CA ALA A 124 -2.11 12.58 0.58
C ALA A 124 -3.02 12.19 1.77
N ALA A 125 -2.77 12.73 2.97
CA ALA A 125 -3.66 12.56 4.10
C ALA A 125 -4.91 13.42 3.89
N THR A 126 -6.01 12.80 3.43
CA THR A 126 -7.31 13.47 3.36
C THR A 126 -8.02 13.44 4.71
N ASN A 127 -8.79 14.48 5.00
CA ASN A 127 -9.68 14.50 6.16
C ASN A 127 -11.06 13.84 5.86
N LEU A 128 -11.12 13.02 4.82
CA LEU A 128 -12.31 12.32 4.37
C LEU A 128 -12.08 10.81 4.38
N LEU A 129 -13.05 10.08 4.90
CA LEU A 129 -13.13 8.62 4.85
C LEU A 129 -14.55 8.23 4.44
N ILE A 130 -14.68 7.52 3.34
CA ILE A 130 -15.96 6.99 2.86
C ILE A 130 -15.86 5.47 2.90
N MET A 131 -16.80 4.83 3.58
CA MET A 131 -16.93 3.38 3.67
C MET A 131 -18.28 2.96 3.13
N ASP A 132 -18.23 2.19 2.04
CA ASP A 132 -19.42 1.73 1.36
C ASP A 132 -19.63 0.24 1.62
N GLU A 133 -20.77 -0.12 2.22
CA GLU A 133 -21.21 -1.48 2.54
C GLU A 133 -20.23 -2.33 3.39
N VAL A 134 -19.26 -1.70 4.04
CA VAL A 134 -18.23 -2.40 4.85
C VAL A 134 -18.87 -3.21 5.99
N PHE A 135 -20.00 -2.77 6.52
CA PHE A 135 -20.72 -3.43 7.61
C PHE A 135 -21.70 -4.50 7.14
N ASP A 136 -22.04 -4.54 5.87
CA ASP A 136 -23.21 -5.28 5.41
C ASP A 136 -22.96 -6.78 5.26
N SER A 137 -21.74 -7.21 5.02
CA SER A 137 -21.44 -8.56 4.59
C SER A 137 -20.83 -9.49 5.64
N SER A 138 -19.94 -9.01 6.52
CA SER A 138 -19.03 -9.95 7.18
C SER A 138 -18.79 -9.70 8.67
N LEU A 139 -19.19 -8.56 9.21
CA LEU A 139 -19.03 -8.27 10.63
C LEU A 139 -20.29 -8.68 11.42
N ASP A 140 -20.09 -9.44 12.50
CA ASP A 140 -21.09 -9.67 13.52
C ASP A 140 -21.32 -8.41 14.37
N SER A 141 -22.30 -8.44 15.26
CA SER A 141 -22.63 -7.29 16.10
C SER A 141 -21.45 -6.84 16.95
N ASN A 142 -20.69 -7.77 17.52
CA ASN A 142 -19.52 -7.46 18.32
C ASN A 142 -18.39 -6.83 17.48
N GLY A 143 -18.09 -7.42 16.31
CA GLY A 143 -17.12 -6.86 15.37
C GLY A 143 -17.50 -5.48 14.87
N THR A 144 -18.78 -5.20 14.68
CA THR A 144 -19.32 -3.89 14.34
C THR A 144 -19.07 -2.87 15.46
N ASP A 145 -19.34 -3.23 16.70
CA ASP A 145 -19.13 -2.33 17.85
C ASP A 145 -17.65 -2.02 18.07
N GLU A 146 -16.75 -3.02 17.97
CA GLU A 146 -15.31 -2.81 18.08
C GLU A 146 -14.76 -1.94 16.94
N PHE A 147 -15.24 -2.15 15.73
CA PHE A 147 -14.88 -1.31 14.60
C PHE A 147 -15.35 0.15 14.78
N LEU A 148 -16.57 0.38 15.28
CA LEU A 148 -17.08 1.71 15.55
C LEU A 148 -16.24 2.46 16.59
N LYS A 149 -15.67 1.78 17.58
CA LYS A 149 -14.71 2.38 18.52
C LYS A 149 -13.47 2.90 17.80
N ILE A 150 -12.94 2.17 16.82
CA ILE A 150 -11.82 2.66 16.01
C ILE A 150 -12.21 3.89 15.21
N ILE A 151 -13.37 3.87 14.55
CA ILE A 151 -13.88 5.03 13.80
C ILE A 151 -13.99 6.26 14.72
N GLN A 152 -14.51 6.11 15.93
CA GLN A 152 -14.60 7.20 16.89
C GLN A 152 -13.24 7.79 17.26
N THR A 153 -12.16 6.99 17.27
CA THR A 153 -10.80 7.51 17.51
C THR A 153 -10.27 8.33 16.33
N LEU A 154 -10.80 8.13 15.11
CA LEU A 154 -10.41 8.85 13.91
C LEU A 154 -11.16 10.17 13.72
N THR A 155 -12.33 10.33 14.36
CA THR A 155 -13.29 11.41 14.08
C THR A 155 -12.83 12.81 14.46
N SER A 156 -11.84 12.95 15.33
CA SER A 156 -11.35 14.28 15.71
C SER A 156 -10.80 15.11 14.54
N ASP A 157 -10.26 14.43 13.49
CA ASP A 157 -9.62 15.09 12.34
C ASP A 157 -10.17 14.58 11.00
N THR A 158 -11.21 13.77 10.99
CA THR A 158 -11.66 13.07 9.78
C THR A 158 -13.18 13.10 9.68
N ASN A 159 -13.69 13.57 8.55
CA ASN A 159 -15.09 13.42 8.18
C ASN A 159 -15.32 12.00 7.69
N THR A 160 -16.10 11.21 8.41
CA THR A 160 -16.36 9.82 8.07
C THR A 160 -17.79 9.65 7.58
N PHE A 161 -17.96 9.09 6.40
CA PHE A 161 -19.23 8.72 5.81
C PHE A 161 -19.31 7.20 5.72
N ILE A 162 -20.40 6.65 6.23
CA ILE A 162 -20.67 5.20 6.19
C ILE A 162 -21.95 4.99 5.43
N ILE A 163 -21.91 4.19 4.39
CA ILE A 163 -23.04 3.77 3.59
C ILE A 163 -23.31 2.32 3.94
N SER A 164 -24.55 2.00 4.34
CA SER A 164 -24.93 0.66 4.78
C SER A 164 -26.42 0.41 4.60
N HIS A 165 -26.77 -0.84 4.36
CA HIS A 165 -28.16 -1.33 4.37
C HIS A 165 -28.62 -1.83 5.75
N LYS A 166 -27.70 -1.97 6.73
CA LYS A 166 -27.99 -2.42 8.10
C LYS A 166 -28.53 -1.28 8.98
N THR A 167 -29.69 -0.76 8.61
CA THR A 167 -30.30 0.42 9.29
C THR A 167 -30.49 0.19 10.78
N ASP A 168 -31.01 -0.99 11.17
CA ASP A 168 -31.40 -1.28 12.56
C ASP A 168 -30.21 -1.38 13.53
N GLN A 169 -29.03 -1.73 13.03
CA GLN A 169 -27.82 -1.91 13.86
C GLN A 169 -26.97 -0.64 13.98
N LEU A 170 -27.11 0.28 13.02
CA LEU A 170 -26.23 1.43 12.89
C LEU A 170 -26.90 2.76 13.22
N PHE A 171 -28.25 2.81 13.21
CA PHE A 171 -29.02 4.06 13.34
C PHE A 171 -28.65 4.85 14.60
N ASP A 172 -28.57 4.18 15.74
CA ASP A 172 -28.28 4.82 17.04
C ASP A 172 -26.78 5.07 17.30
N LYS A 173 -25.91 4.65 16.37
CA LYS A 173 -24.46 4.71 16.57
C LYS A 173 -23.83 5.98 16.00
N PHE A 174 -24.57 6.78 15.22
CA PHE A 174 -24.08 7.98 14.55
C PHE A 174 -24.89 9.21 14.91
N HIS A 175 -24.21 10.36 14.99
CA HIS A 175 -24.87 11.64 15.31
C HIS A 175 -25.76 12.16 14.17
N ASN A 176 -25.36 11.89 12.94
CA ASN A 176 -26.10 12.32 11.75
C ASN A 176 -26.40 11.09 10.88
N VAL A 177 -27.65 10.89 10.57
CA VAL A 177 -28.13 9.80 9.71
C VAL A 177 -28.94 10.41 8.57
N ILE A 178 -28.64 10.00 7.35
CA ILE A 178 -29.41 10.35 6.16
C ILE A 178 -30.01 9.05 5.64
N LYS A 179 -31.32 8.92 5.70
CA LYS A 179 -32.02 7.74 5.23
C LYS A 179 -32.53 7.95 3.81
N PHE A 180 -32.26 6.99 2.92
CA PHE A 180 -32.79 6.96 1.58
C PHE A 180 -33.82 5.85 1.44
N GLU A 181 -34.98 6.17 0.92
CA GLU A 181 -36.02 5.18 0.60
C GLU A 181 -36.31 5.19 -0.90
N LYS A 182 -36.47 3.97 -1.47
CA LYS A 182 -36.87 3.82 -2.85
C LYS A 182 -38.37 3.61 -2.95
N THR A 183 -39.08 4.60 -3.51
CA THR A 183 -40.50 4.49 -3.80
C THR A 183 -40.70 4.37 -5.31
N LYS A 184 -41.18 3.21 -5.76
CA LYS A 184 -41.24 2.83 -7.20
C LYS A 184 -39.84 2.93 -7.81
N ASN A 185 -39.58 3.84 -8.75
CA ASN A 185 -38.26 3.98 -9.41
C ASN A 185 -37.46 5.21 -8.94
N PHE A 186 -37.91 5.90 -7.88
CA PHE A 186 -37.27 7.13 -7.38
C PHE A 186 -36.76 6.93 -5.98
N SER A 187 -35.53 7.39 -5.70
CA SER A 187 -34.97 7.47 -4.36
C SER A 187 -35.30 8.83 -3.73
N ARG A 188 -35.70 8.82 -2.47
CA ARG A 188 -36.00 10.01 -1.68
C ARG A 188 -35.24 9.98 -0.35
N ILE A 189 -34.87 11.16 0.12
CA ILE A 189 -34.37 11.33 1.50
C ILE A 189 -35.61 11.37 2.40
N VAL A 190 -35.54 10.64 3.52
CA VAL A 190 -36.63 10.50 4.50
C VAL A 190 -36.15 10.91 5.88
#